data_21bc68544330fae4a5494d8d86a35a07
#
_entry.id   21bc68544330fae4a5494d8d86a35a07
#
_cell.length_a   1.000
_cell.length_b   1.000
_cell.length_c   1.000
_cell.angle_alpha   90.00
_cell.angle_beta   90.00
_cell.angle_gamma   90.00
#
_symmetry.space_group_name_H-M   'P 1'
#
loop_
_entity.id
_entity.type
_entity.pdbx_description
1 polymer ?
#
loop_
_entity_poly.entity_id
_entity_poly.type
_entity_poly.pdbx_seq_one_letter_code
_entity_poly.pdbx_strand_id
1 'polypeptide(L)'
;MKLIEVSSILKQITQQLGLDDNYYVIMSVWRVEIGNDNVELNGFKDGIIFATTSSAAYLNDLNLRKKQIINKLNQYLGKKLIKNIKCVIK
;
A
#
# COMPACT_ATOMS: atom_id res chain seq x y z
N MET A 1 -15.83 6.04 -7.34
CA MET A 1 -15.91 6.37 -5.90
C MET A 1 -14.71 7.22 -5.50
N LYS A 2 -14.94 8.22 -4.70
CA LYS A 2 -13.85 9.08 -4.22
C LYS A 2 -13.08 8.39 -3.11
N LEU A 3 -11.76 8.52 -3.11
CA LEU A 3 -10.90 7.91 -2.11
C LEU A 3 -11.26 8.37 -0.68
N ILE A 4 -11.65 9.64 -0.52
CA ILE A 4 -12.04 10.20 0.77
C ILE A 4 -13.24 9.46 1.36
N GLU A 5 -14.23 9.14 0.55
CA GLU A 5 -15.41 8.39 0.99
C GLU A 5 -15.04 6.98 1.43
N VAL A 6 -14.17 6.32 0.68
CA VAL A 6 -13.67 5.00 1.03
C VAL A 6 -12.91 5.06 2.36
N SER A 7 -12.05 6.06 2.53
CA SER A 7 -11.28 6.23 3.77
C SER A 7 -12.18 6.44 4.99
N SER A 8 -13.27 7.20 4.86
CA SER A 8 -14.22 7.43 5.95
C SER A 8 -14.88 6.14 6.41
N ILE A 9 -15.33 5.32 5.46
CA ILE A 9 -15.96 4.03 5.76
C ILE A 9 -14.94 3.09 6.41
N LEU A 10 -13.76 2.99 5.84
CA LEU A 10 -12.69 2.13 6.34
C LEU A 10 -12.23 2.56 7.73
N LYS A 11 -12.25 3.86 8.00
CA LYS A 11 -11.87 4.40 9.31
C LYS A 11 -12.80 3.89 10.41
N GLN A 12 -14.09 3.82 10.15
CA GLN A 12 -15.06 3.26 11.11
C GLN A 12 -14.77 1.79 11.38
N ILE A 13 -14.51 1.02 10.33
CA ILE A 13 -14.18 -0.39 10.44
C ILE A 13 -12.87 -0.57 11.22
N THR A 14 -11.88 0.27 10.91
CA THR A 14 -10.58 0.26 11.57
C THR A 14 -10.71 0.45 13.08
N GLN A 15 -11.54 1.40 13.51
CA GLN A 15 -11.77 1.66 14.93
C GLN A 15 -12.40 0.45 15.63
N GLN A 16 -13.34 -0.21 14.96
CA GLN A 16 -13.99 -1.39 15.52
C GLN A 16 -13.03 -2.58 15.64
N LEU A 17 -12.13 -2.74 14.67
CA LEU A 17 -11.20 -3.87 14.61
C LEU A 17 -9.85 -3.57 15.24
N GLY A 18 -9.57 -2.31 15.62
CA GLY A 18 -8.29 -1.90 16.16
C GLY A 18 -7.17 -1.83 15.14
N LEU A 19 -7.50 -1.70 13.84
CA LEU A 19 -6.52 -1.61 12.77
C LEU A 19 -6.14 -0.15 12.50
N ASP A 20 -4.95 0.04 11.92
CA ASP A 20 -4.42 1.37 11.61
C ASP A 20 -5.13 1.98 10.40
N ASP A 21 -5.62 3.21 10.52
CA ASP A 21 -6.22 3.96 9.41
C ASP A 21 -5.29 4.09 8.22
N ASN A 22 -4.01 4.30 8.47
CA ASN A 22 -3.00 4.46 7.42
C ASN A 22 -2.88 3.22 6.55
N TYR A 23 -3.03 2.06 7.15
CA TYR A 23 -2.97 0.80 6.41
C TYR A 23 -4.09 0.70 5.36
N TYR A 24 -5.29 1.14 5.70
CA TYR A 24 -6.40 1.11 4.75
C TYR A 24 -6.22 2.10 3.60
N VAL A 25 -5.61 3.24 3.87
CA VAL A 25 -5.24 4.18 2.80
C VAL A 25 -4.21 3.53 1.87
N ILE A 26 -3.20 2.89 2.46
CA ILE A 26 -2.17 2.17 1.70
C ILE A 26 -2.80 1.08 0.83
N MET A 27 -3.71 0.28 1.39
CA MET A 27 -4.40 -0.77 0.65
C MET A 27 -5.19 -0.22 -0.53
N SER A 28 -5.91 0.87 -0.32
CA SER A 28 -6.73 1.49 -1.36
C SER A 28 -5.88 2.00 -2.52
N VAL A 29 -4.80 2.70 -2.22
CA VAL A 29 -3.89 3.24 -3.23
C VAL A 29 -3.16 2.10 -3.94
N TRP A 30 -2.73 1.08 -3.20
CA TRP A 30 -2.05 -0.08 -3.77
C TRP A 30 -2.91 -0.78 -4.81
N ARG A 31 -4.18 -0.97 -4.51
CA ARG A 31 -5.13 -1.61 -5.42
C ARG A 31 -5.27 -0.84 -6.72
N VAL A 32 -5.30 0.49 -6.65
CA VAL A 32 -5.45 1.35 -7.82
C VAL A 32 -4.15 1.41 -8.62
N GLU A 33 -3.00 1.57 -7.95
CA GLU A 33 -1.73 1.83 -8.62
C GLU A 33 -1.02 0.56 -9.08
N ILE A 34 -1.16 -0.53 -8.35
CA ILE A 34 -0.40 -1.76 -8.61
C ILE A 34 -1.33 -2.93 -8.92
N GLY A 35 -2.37 -3.11 -8.11
CA GLY A 35 -3.29 -4.24 -8.22
C GLY A 35 -2.82 -5.46 -7.43
N ASN A 36 -3.68 -5.98 -6.57
CA ASN A 36 -3.36 -7.16 -5.75
C ASN A 36 -3.21 -8.45 -6.57
N ASP A 37 -3.75 -8.46 -7.78
CA ASP A 37 -3.60 -9.62 -8.67
C ASP A 37 -2.15 -9.78 -9.14
N ASN A 38 -1.43 -8.68 -9.23
CA ASN A 38 -0.05 -8.66 -9.72
C ASN A 38 0.95 -8.76 -8.57
N VAL A 39 0.76 -7.94 -7.54
CA VAL A 39 1.61 -7.90 -6.35
C VAL A 39 0.70 -7.81 -5.13
N GLU A 40 0.75 -8.81 -4.30
CA GLU A 40 -0.10 -8.88 -3.11
C GLU A 40 0.49 -8.06 -1.97
N LEU A 41 -0.33 -7.19 -1.38
CA LEU A 41 0.04 -6.42 -0.21
C LEU A 41 -0.18 -7.28 1.04
N ASN A 42 0.88 -7.53 1.80
CA ASN A 42 0.81 -8.40 2.97
C ASN A 42 0.73 -7.65 4.28
N GLY A 43 1.39 -6.49 4.37
CA GLY A 43 1.34 -5.71 5.60
C GLY A 43 2.20 -4.47 5.55
N PHE A 44 2.16 -3.74 6.66
CA PHE A 44 2.93 -2.51 6.81
C PHE A 44 3.38 -2.40 8.26
N LYS A 45 4.68 -2.20 8.47
CA LYS A 45 5.25 -2.07 9.79
C LYS A 45 6.51 -1.21 9.75
N ASP A 46 6.61 -0.27 10.68
CA ASP A 46 7.80 0.58 10.86
C ASP A 46 8.21 1.33 9.58
N GLY A 47 7.23 1.78 8.81
CA GLY A 47 7.47 2.50 7.58
C GLY A 47 7.77 1.62 6.37
N ILE A 48 7.73 0.30 6.53
CA ILE A 48 8.04 -0.65 5.46
C ILE A 48 6.78 -1.40 5.05
N ILE A 49 6.49 -1.37 3.75
CA ILE A 49 5.41 -2.16 3.16
C ILE A 49 5.96 -3.52 2.77
N PHE A 50 5.27 -4.57 3.16
CA PHE A 50 5.61 -5.95 2.82
C PHE A 50 4.66 -6.47 1.76
N ALA A 51 5.21 -7.01 0.69
CA ALA A 51 4.43 -7.50 -0.45
C ALA A 51 5.06 -8.76 -1.03
N THR A 52 4.25 -9.52 -1.75
CA THR A 52 4.70 -10.73 -2.45
C THR A 52 4.16 -10.74 -3.87
N THR A 53 4.91 -11.37 -4.77
CA THR A 53 4.46 -11.59 -6.15
C THR A 53 4.95 -12.96 -6.60
N SER A 54 4.26 -13.55 -7.56
CA SER A 54 4.69 -14.81 -8.19
C SER A 54 5.50 -14.57 -9.46
N SER A 55 5.70 -13.31 -9.85
CA SER A 55 6.32 -12.94 -11.12
C SER A 55 7.57 -12.10 -10.91
N ALA A 56 8.70 -12.58 -11.46
CA ALA A 56 9.94 -11.80 -11.47
C ALA A 56 9.79 -10.49 -12.26
N ALA A 57 8.97 -10.50 -13.31
CA ALA A 57 8.71 -9.31 -14.11
C ALA A 57 8.04 -8.21 -13.28
N TYR A 58 7.02 -8.56 -12.48
CA TYR A 58 6.36 -7.61 -11.60
C TYR A 58 7.28 -7.13 -10.49
N LEU A 59 8.12 -8.01 -9.95
CA LEU A 59 9.11 -7.64 -8.94
C LEU A 59 10.07 -6.59 -9.48
N ASN A 60 10.60 -6.79 -10.69
CA ASN A 60 11.49 -5.85 -11.34
C ASN A 60 10.80 -4.51 -11.59
N ASP A 61 9.57 -4.55 -12.11
CA ASP A 61 8.80 -3.34 -12.38
C ASP A 61 8.56 -2.55 -11.09
N LEU A 62 8.17 -3.24 -10.02
CA LEU A 62 7.95 -2.60 -8.73
C LEU A 62 9.23 -1.94 -8.21
N ASN A 63 10.36 -2.63 -8.31
CA ASN A 63 11.64 -2.07 -7.85
C ASN A 63 12.04 -0.84 -8.64
N LEU A 64 11.77 -0.82 -9.95
CA LEU A 64 12.06 0.34 -10.79
C LEU A 64 11.17 1.54 -10.44
N ARG A 65 9.93 1.30 -10.06
CA ARG A 65 8.95 2.34 -9.73
C ARG A 65 8.81 2.61 -8.24
N LYS A 66 9.60 1.93 -7.42
CA LYS A 66 9.48 1.97 -5.94
C LYS A 66 9.43 3.39 -5.41
N LYS A 67 10.35 4.24 -5.85
CA LYS A 67 10.45 5.62 -5.37
C LYS A 67 9.20 6.43 -5.71
N GLN A 68 8.68 6.27 -6.92
CA GLN A 68 7.44 6.94 -7.36
C GLN A 68 6.26 6.48 -6.52
N ILE A 69 6.16 5.19 -6.29
CA ILE A 69 5.06 4.59 -5.51
C ILE A 69 5.10 5.10 -4.07
N ILE A 70 6.28 5.11 -3.46
CA ILE A 70 6.47 5.62 -2.10
C ILE A 70 6.04 7.10 -2.01
N ASN A 71 6.49 7.91 -2.94
CA ASN A 71 6.15 9.34 -2.97
C ASN A 71 4.64 9.53 -3.11
N LYS A 72 4.01 8.76 -3.97
CA LYS A 72 2.58 8.85 -4.21
C LYS A 72 1.78 8.45 -2.97
N LEU A 73 2.17 7.36 -2.32
CA LEU A 73 1.54 6.91 -1.08
C LEU A 73 1.68 7.97 0.01
N ASN A 74 2.87 8.54 0.16
CA ASN A 74 3.09 9.59 1.15
C ASN A 74 2.26 10.83 0.88
N GLN A 75 2.04 11.18 -0.39
CA GLN A 75 1.16 12.28 -0.75
C GLN A 75 -0.28 12.03 -0.30
N TYR A 76 -0.79 10.82 -0.53
CA TYR A 76 -2.14 10.46 -0.07
C TYR A 76 -2.26 10.45 1.45
N LEU A 77 -1.20 10.05 2.13
CA LEU A 77 -1.18 10.02 3.59
C LEU A 77 -0.95 11.40 4.21
N GLY A 78 -0.47 12.37 3.43
CA GLY A 78 -0.18 13.71 3.90
C GLY A 78 1.07 13.80 4.78
N LYS A 79 1.93 12.79 4.76
CA LYS A 79 3.16 12.76 5.56
C LYS A 79 4.12 11.72 5.00
N LYS A 80 5.40 11.81 5.39
CA LYS A 80 6.43 10.87 4.96
C LYS A 80 6.42 9.62 5.86
N LEU A 81 5.37 8.84 5.77
CA LEU A 81 5.20 7.64 6.58
C LEU A 81 5.89 6.42 5.98
N ILE A 82 5.84 6.29 4.65
CA ILE A 82 6.39 5.12 3.95
C ILE A 82 7.87 5.38 3.65
N LYS A 83 8.73 4.48 4.11
CA LYS A 83 10.18 4.58 3.92
C LYS A 83 10.69 3.62 2.85
N ASN A 84 10.08 2.44 2.75
CA ASN A 84 10.53 1.42 1.82
C ASN A 84 9.41 0.43 1.51
N ILE A 85 9.60 -0.32 0.43
CA ILE A 85 8.71 -1.42 0.06
C ILE A 85 9.60 -2.65 -0.12
N LYS A 86 9.30 -3.72 0.62
CA LYS A 86 9.98 -5.01 0.48
C LYS A 86 9.04 -5.96 -0.24
N CYS A 87 9.39 -6.34 -1.45
CA CYS A 87 8.63 -7.32 -2.24
C CYS A 87 9.50 -8.54 -2.48
N VAL A 88 8.95 -9.71 -2.25
CA VAL A 88 9.64 -10.98 -2.46
C VAL A 88 8.83 -11.87 -3.38
N ILE A 89 9.51 -12.79 -4.04
CA ILE A 89 8.84 -13.80 -4.87
C ILE A 89 8.34 -14.92 -3.97
N LYS A 90 7.10 -15.26 -4.22
CA LYS A 90 6.41 -16.32 -3.48
C LYS A 90 6.92 -17.69 -3.86
#